data_095d190f7cef8f7d8495f2b318ee49d8
#
_entry.id   095d190f7cef8f7d8495f2b318ee49d8
#
_cell.length_a   1.000
_cell.length_b   1.000
_cell.length_c   1.000
_cell.angle_alpha   90.00
_cell.angle_beta   90.00
_cell.angle_gamma   90.00
#
_symmetry.space_group_name_H-M   'P 1'
#
loop_
_entity.id
_entity.type
_entity.pdbx_description
1 polymer ?
#
loop_
_entity_poly.entity_id
_entity_poly.type
_entity_poly.pdbx_seq_one_letter_code
_entity_poly.pdbx_strand_id
1 'polypeptide(L)'
;YGSDHQSFAYRYNTDNHGKGSWYSINGNVDYQRTSKKNKERMITFSYKINSHPQTNDSYNTYLNIEPEADRQDIIDNLLLKNFHSDGKTNTMEQTFQVDFTTPIGKLHTIETGAKYIFRRNSSDNKFYEAEGGSEDYVYTDDRSSEYRHLNHIISAYAGYTLKYKGLTFKPGFRYEQTVQRVKYIVGPGEDFNANFSDLVPSVSLGIKLGKTQNLRGGYNMRIWRPGI
;
A
#
# COMPACT_ATOMS: atom_id res chain seq x y z
N TYR A 1 -24.79 20.57 25.93
CA TYR A 1 -25.15 21.99 26.08
C TYR A 1 -26.67 22.07 26.15
N GLY A 2 -27.20 22.83 27.09
CA GLY A 2 -28.62 23.12 27.19
C GLY A 2 -29.09 24.03 26.06
N SER A 3 -30.39 24.14 25.88
CA SER A 3 -31.01 24.91 24.80
C SER A 3 -30.81 26.43 24.89
N ASP A 4 -30.36 26.93 26.03
CA ASP A 4 -30.05 28.34 26.30
C ASP A 4 -28.59 28.74 26.05
N HIS A 5 -27.74 27.78 25.66
CA HIS A 5 -26.31 27.95 25.42
C HIS A 5 -25.49 28.48 26.62
N GLN A 6 -26.08 28.57 27.80
CA GLN A 6 -25.43 29.06 29.04
C GLN A 6 -25.26 27.97 30.10
N SER A 7 -25.95 26.85 29.96
CA SER A 7 -25.86 25.67 30.81
C SER A 7 -25.30 24.47 30.08
N PHE A 8 -24.61 23.59 30.77
CA PHE A 8 -24.18 22.30 30.26
C PHE A 8 -25.11 21.20 30.80
N ALA A 9 -25.39 20.20 30.00
CA ALA A 9 -26.17 19.05 30.47
C ALA A 9 -25.32 18.09 31.31
N TYR A 10 -24.05 17.94 30.96
CA TYR A 10 -23.04 17.18 31.70
C TYR A 10 -21.64 17.63 31.27
N ARG A 11 -20.64 17.32 32.09
CA ARG A 11 -19.22 17.51 31.74
C ARG A 11 -18.43 16.27 32.10
N TYR A 12 -17.33 16.05 31.41
CA TYR A 12 -16.39 14.96 31.66
C TYR A 12 -14.99 15.38 31.23
N ASN A 13 -14.02 14.66 31.75
CA ASN A 13 -12.65 14.67 31.25
C ASN A 13 -12.40 13.40 30.44
N THR A 14 -11.54 13.47 29.43
CA THR A 14 -11.04 12.30 28.73
C THR A 14 -9.54 12.17 28.93
N ASP A 15 -9.10 10.97 29.26
CA ASP A 15 -7.70 10.59 29.21
C ASP A 15 -7.49 9.70 27.99
N ASN A 16 -6.65 10.17 27.06
CA ASN A 16 -6.30 9.47 25.84
C ASN A 16 -4.82 9.19 25.86
N HIS A 17 -4.45 7.94 25.95
CA HIS A 17 -3.06 7.56 25.82
C HIS A 17 -2.92 6.40 24.85
N GLY A 18 -1.77 6.35 24.18
CA GLY A 18 -1.48 5.30 23.23
C GLY A 18 0.00 5.07 23.06
N LYS A 19 0.35 3.88 22.66
CA LYS A 19 1.69 3.46 22.34
C LYS A 19 1.69 2.77 20.98
N GLY A 20 2.47 3.29 20.04
CA GLY A 20 2.66 2.66 18.74
C GLY A 20 4.13 2.35 18.48
N SER A 21 4.36 1.31 17.71
CA SER A 21 5.68 1.02 17.18
C SER A 21 5.57 0.65 15.71
N TRP A 22 6.57 1.04 14.95
CA TRP A 22 6.71 0.66 13.56
C TRP A 22 8.18 0.44 13.21
N TYR A 23 8.42 -0.42 12.28
CA TYR A 23 9.76 -0.58 11.70
C TYR A 23 9.65 -0.96 10.22
N SER A 24 10.75 -0.80 9.51
CA SER A 24 10.82 -1.09 8.08
C SER A 24 11.97 -2.04 7.82
N ILE A 25 11.68 -3.12 7.13
CA ILE A 25 12.68 -4.07 6.63
C ILE A 25 12.71 -3.93 5.12
N ASN A 26 13.87 -3.53 4.58
CA ASN A 26 14.08 -3.39 3.15
C ASN A 26 15.34 -4.16 2.77
N GLY A 27 15.24 -4.99 1.76
CA GLY A 27 16.36 -5.75 1.23
C GLY A 27 16.26 -5.90 -0.28
N ASN A 28 17.40 -5.85 -0.97
CA ASN A 28 17.49 -6.17 -2.39
C ASN A 28 18.76 -6.92 -2.71
N VAL A 29 18.66 -7.81 -3.68
CA VAL A 29 19.79 -8.55 -4.26
C VAL A 29 19.66 -8.51 -5.77
N ASP A 30 20.71 -8.04 -6.44
CA ASP A 30 20.78 -8.01 -7.89
C ASP A 30 21.97 -8.85 -8.35
N TYR A 31 21.73 -9.78 -9.28
CA TYR A 31 22.75 -10.52 -9.97
C TYR A 31 22.75 -10.16 -11.45
N GLN A 32 23.87 -9.66 -11.93
CA GLN A 32 24.03 -9.24 -13.31
C GLN A 32 25.13 -10.03 -13.99
N ARG A 33 24.83 -10.55 -15.15
CA ARG A 33 25.79 -11.25 -16.00
C ARG A 33 25.83 -10.64 -17.39
N THR A 34 27.02 -10.19 -17.80
CA THR A 34 27.30 -9.69 -19.13
C THR A 34 27.94 -10.76 -20.02
N SER A 35 27.72 -10.70 -21.32
CA SER A 35 28.36 -11.58 -22.28
C SER A 35 29.84 -11.25 -22.47
N LYS A 36 30.69 -12.26 -22.50
CA LYS A 36 32.14 -12.09 -22.81
C LYS A 36 32.37 -11.51 -24.21
N LYS A 37 31.50 -11.86 -25.19
CA LYS A 37 31.64 -11.39 -26.60
C LYS A 37 31.07 -10.00 -26.82
N ASN A 38 30.05 -9.61 -26.08
CA ASN A 38 29.41 -8.32 -26.19
C ASN A 38 28.92 -7.85 -24.80
N LYS A 39 29.60 -6.87 -24.24
CA LYS A 39 29.31 -6.34 -22.89
C LYS A 39 27.96 -5.65 -22.77
N GLU A 40 27.36 -5.23 -23.89
CA GLU A 40 26.01 -4.65 -23.89
C GLU A 40 24.90 -5.73 -23.82
N ARG A 41 25.26 -7.02 -24.09
CA ARG A 41 24.33 -8.14 -23.87
C ARG A 41 24.40 -8.55 -22.42
N MET A 42 23.26 -8.45 -21.74
CA MET A 42 23.19 -8.55 -20.31
C MET A 42 21.90 -9.24 -19.87
N ILE A 43 22.00 -10.07 -18.83
CA ILE A 43 20.87 -10.56 -18.06
C ILE A 43 21.01 -10.13 -16.61
N THR A 44 19.90 -9.66 -16.03
CA THR A 44 19.84 -9.25 -14.63
C THR A 44 18.72 -10.02 -13.93
N PHE A 45 19.01 -10.56 -12.75
CA PHE A 45 18.02 -11.12 -11.83
C PHE A 45 17.99 -10.23 -10.61
N SER A 46 16.80 -9.75 -10.27
CA SER A 46 16.60 -8.88 -9.11
C SER A 46 15.58 -9.48 -8.17
N TYR A 47 15.88 -9.47 -6.89
CA TYR A 47 14.94 -9.77 -5.82
C TYR A 47 14.90 -8.59 -4.85
N LYS A 48 13.70 -8.15 -4.51
CA LYS A 48 13.47 -7.09 -3.53
C LYS A 48 12.38 -7.51 -2.55
N ILE A 49 12.61 -7.22 -1.27
CA ILE A 49 11.63 -7.38 -0.20
C ILE A 49 11.49 -6.07 0.56
N ASN A 50 10.24 -5.69 0.84
CA ASN A 50 9.90 -4.59 1.75
C ASN A 50 8.84 -5.11 2.73
N SER A 51 8.98 -4.79 4.02
CA SER A 51 7.98 -5.11 5.03
C SER A 51 7.87 -3.96 6.03
N HIS A 52 6.64 -3.60 6.39
CA HIS A 52 6.33 -2.47 7.28
C HIS A 52 5.34 -2.91 8.35
N PRO A 53 5.76 -3.71 9.34
CA PRO A 53 4.91 -4.01 10.47
C PRO A 53 4.75 -2.80 11.38
N GLN A 54 3.54 -2.64 11.89
CA GLN A 54 3.14 -1.57 12.79
C GLN A 54 2.22 -2.12 13.86
N THR A 55 2.37 -1.66 15.08
CA THR A 55 1.46 -1.91 16.19
C THR A 55 0.95 -0.58 16.73
N ASN A 56 -0.28 -0.57 17.19
CA ASN A 56 -0.90 0.55 17.87
C ASN A 56 -1.75 0.02 19.01
N ASP A 57 -1.49 0.51 20.22
CA ASP A 57 -2.23 0.21 21.43
C ASP A 57 -2.71 1.53 21.99
N SER A 58 -4.02 1.73 22.10
CA SER A 58 -4.60 3.01 22.50
C SER A 58 -5.80 2.84 23.43
N TYR A 59 -5.88 3.71 24.41
CA TYR A 59 -6.94 3.78 25.41
C TYR A 59 -7.61 5.14 25.35
N ASN A 60 -8.92 5.14 25.51
CA ASN A 60 -9.70 6.33 25.76
C ASN A 60 -10.57 6.09 27.00
N THR A 61 -10.36 6.89 28.02
CA THR A 61 -11.02 6.74 29.32
C THR A 61 -11.78 8.03 29.65
N TYR A 62 -13.04 7.88 30.02
CA TYR A 62 -13.85 8.98 30.54
C TYR A 62 -13.72 9.05 32.04
N LEU A 63 -13.40 10.24 32.54
CA LEU A 63 -13.14 10.53 33.96
C LEU A 63 -14.01 11.69 34.41
N ASN A 64 -14.32 11.73 35.71
CA ASN A 64 -15.02 12.85 36.33
C ASN A 64 -16.30 13.26 35.60
N ILE A 65 -17.15 12.28 35.32
CA ILE A 65 -18.43 12.50 34.67
C ILE A 65 -19.36 13.14 35.67
N GLU A 66 -19.75 14.41 35.45
CA GLU A 66 -20.59 15.18 36.36
C GLU A 66 -21.80 15.69 35.56
N PRO A 67 -23.03 15.48 36.07
CA PRO A 67 -24.22 16.12 35.50
C PRO A 67 -24.29 17.58 35.86
N GLU A 68 -25.11 18.35 35.14
CA GLU A 68 -25.63 19.60 35.65
C GLU A 68 -26.44 19.33 36.93
N ALA A 69 -26.51 20.33 37.84
CA ALA A 69 -27.22 20.16 39.10
C ALA A 69 -28.63 19.55 38.88
N ASP A 70 -28.97 18.57 39.70
CA ASP A 70 -30.26 17.87 39.72
C ASP A 70 -30.61 17.06 38.43
N ARG A 71 -29.60 16.80 37.58
CA ARG A 71 -29.79 16.07 36.32
C ARG A 71 -29.04 14.71 36.26
N GLN A 72 -29.09 13.94 37.37
CA GLN A 72 -28.47 12.62 37.43
C GLN A 72 -29.07 11.64 36.39
N ASP A 73 -30.34 11.87 36.00
CA ASP A 73 -31.03 11.12 34.95
C ASP A 73 -30.25 11.13 33.59
N ILE A 74 -29.51 12.20 33.32
CA ILE A 74 -28.70 12.31 32.11
C ILE A 74 -27.51 11.35 32.19
N ILE A 75 -26.83 11.26 33.34
CA ILE A 75 -25.67 10.34 33.50
C ILE A 75 -26.12 8.88 33.42
N ASP A 76 -27.23 8.54 34.08
CA ASP A 76 -27.76 7.17 34.12
C ASP A 76 -28.15 6.65 32.72
N ASN A 77 -28.51 7.58 31.81
CA ASN A 77 -28.81 7.27 30.39
C ASN A 77 -27.64 7.56 29.44
N LEU A 78 -26.52 8.08 29.93
CA LEU A 78 -25.36 8.43 29.10
C LEU A 78 -24.47 7.21 28.92
N LEU A 79 -24.57 6.56 27.76
CA LEU A 79 -23.78 5.39 27.40
C LEU A 79 -22.33 5.79 27.04
N LEU A 80 -21.62 6.44 27.99
CA LEU A 80 -20.19 6.68 27.85
C LEU A 80 -19.42 5.39 28.14
N LYS A 81 -18.69 4.91 27.17
CA LYS A 81 -17.87 3.70 27.30
C LYS A 81 -16.40 4.06 27.14
N ASN A 82 -15.60 3.53 28.05
CA ASN A 82 -14.16 3.49 27.86
C ASN A 82 -13.83 2.49 26.76
N PHE A 83 -12.78 2.73 26.02
CA PHE A 83 -12.37 1.76 25.02
C PHE A 83 -10.84 1.61 24.95
N HIS A 84 -10.45 0.40 24.58
CA HIS A 84 -9.10 0.00 24.30
C HIS A 84 -9.04 -0.59 22.88
N SER A 85 -8.05 -0.20 22.10
CA SER A 85 -7.81 -0.71 20.76
C SER A 85 -6.39 -1.26 20.66
N ASP A 86 -6.25 -2.56 20.37
CA ASP A 86 -4.97 -3.23 20.05
C ASP A 86 -4.95 -3.52 18.53
N GLY A 87 -4.16 -2.75 17.80
CA GLY A 87 -4.05 -2.81 16.35
C GLY A 87 -2.69 -3.33 15.89
N LYS A 88 -2.70 -4.27 14.93
CA LYS A 88 -1.50 -4.81 14.26
C LYS A 88 -1.69 -4.78 12.77
N THR A 89 -0.81 -4.09 12.07
CA THR A 89 -0.83 -4.05 10.60
C THR A 89 0.53 -4.46 10.04
N ASN A 90 0.53 -5.08 8.88
CA ASN A 90 1.75 -5.36 8.15
C ASN A 90 1.49 -5.31 6.65
N THR A 91 2.28 -4.51 5.95
CA THR A 91 2.38 -4.52 4.49
C THR A 91 3.71 -5.14 4.10
N MET A 92 3.67 -6.28 3.40
CA MET A 92 4.84 -6.95 2.86
C MET A 92 4.75 -7.01 1.34
N GLU A 93 5.81 -6.60 0.66
CA GLU A 93 5.95 -6.72 -0.79
C GLU A 93 7.25 -7.44 -1.13
N GLN A 94 7.14 -8.45 -2.00
CA GLN A 94 8.26 -9.15 -2.61
C GLN A 94 8.20 -8.97 -4.12
N THR A 95 9.32 -8.63 -4.73
CA THR A 95 9.45 -8.45 -6.17
C THR A 95 10.56 -9.35 -6.70
N PHE A 96 10.24 -10.15 -7.70
CA PHE A 96 11.17 -10.92 -8.51
C PHE A 96 11.15 -10.35 -9.91
N GLN A 97 12.32 -10.08 -10.48
CA GLN A 97 12.43 -9.51 -11.81
C GLN A 97 13.59 -10.13 -12.57
N VAL A 98 13.37 -10.38 -13.84
CA VAL A 98 14.40 -10.83 -14.79
C VAL A 98 14.37 -9.91 -16.00
N ASP A 99 15.52 -9.32 -16.32
CA ASP A 99 15.71 -8.44 -17.47
C ASP A 99 16.77 -9.02 -18.40
N PHE A 100 16.51 -8.96 -19.68
CA PHE A 100 17.46 -9.33 -20.71
C PHE A 100 17.57 -8.22 -21.74
N THR A 101 18.80 -7.76 -21.98
CA THR A 101 19.11 -6.76 -23.00
C THR A 101 20.09 -7.35 -23.99
N THR A 102 19.82 -7.19 -25.27
CA THR A 102 20.75 -7.62 -26.33
C THR A 102 20.77 -6.64 -27.50
N PRO A 103 21.94 -6.12 -27.87
CA PRO A 103 22.09 -5.38 -29.12
C PRO A 103 22.07 -6.34 -30.33
N ILE A 104 21.48 -5.87 -31.41
CA ILE A 104 21.47 -6.50 -32.74
C ILE A 104 22.14 -5.53 -33.71
N GLY A 105 23.38 -5.85 -34.04
CA GLY A 105 24.22 -4.92 -34.82
C GLY A 105 24.57 -3.66 -34.00
N LYS A 106 24.74 -2.52 -34.71
CA LYS A 106 25.16 -1.25 -34.08
C LYS A 106 24.00 -0.29 -33.80
N LEU A 107 22.82 -0.57 -34.36
CA LEU A 107 21.70 0.38 -34.36
C LEU A 107 20.51 -0.08 -33.52
N HIS A 108 20.40 -1.36 -33.25
CA HIS A 108 19.22 -1.98 -32.67
C HIS A 108 19.55 -2.56 -31.30
N THR A 109 18.63 -2.41 -30.36
CA THR A 109 18.68 -3.09 -29.06
C THR A 109 17.30 -3.64 -28.72
N ILE A 110 17.25 -4.90 -28.29
CA ILE A 110 16.05 -5.53 -27.74
C ILE A 110 16.21 -5.59 -26.23
N GLU A 111 15.18 -5.20 -25.52
CA GLU A 111 15.03 -5.31 -24.08
C GLU A 111 13.78 -6.14 -23.82
N THR A 112 13.87 -7.15 -22.97
CA THR A 112 12.72 -7.96 -22.57
C THR A 112 12.87 -8.37 -21.11
N GLY A 113 11.76 -8.63 -20.45
CA GLY A 113 11.81 -9.05 -19.06
C GLY A 113 10.46 -9.55 -18.57
N ALA A 114 10.53 -10.09 -17.37
CA ALA A 114 9.36 -10.52 -16.61
C ALA A 114 9.51 -10.05 -15.17
N LYS A 115 8.39 -9.70 -14.56
CA LYS A 115 8.34 -9.24 -13.18
C LYS A 115 7.15 -9.88 -12.47
N TYR A 116 7.40 -10.37 -11.26
CA TYR A 116 6.37 -10.86 -10.36
C TYR A 116 6.44 -10.08 -9.06
N ILE A 117 5.30 -9.51 -8.67
CA ILE A 117 5.14 -8.83 -7.38
C ILE A 117 4.13 -9.61 -6.57
N PHE A 118 4.53 -10.01 -5.39
CA PHE A 118 3.65 -10.53 -4.36
C PHE A 118 3.51 -9.49 -3.27
N ARG A 119 2.26 -9.04 -2.99
CA ARG A 119 1.95 -8.10 -1.94
C ARG A 119 0.94 -8.72 -0.98
N ARG A 120 1.25 -8.63 0.30
CA ARG A 120 0.36 -9.05 1.38
C ARG A 120 0.17 -7.89 2.33
N ASN A 121 -1.07 -7.46 2.48
CA ASN A 121 -1.49 -6.54 3.52
C ASN A 121 -2.33 -7.31 4.53
N SER A 122 -2.05 -7.16 5.81
CA SER A 122 -2.83 -7.72 6.91
C SER A 122 -3.11 -6.65 7.94
N SER A 123 -4.31 -6.66 8.47
CA SER A 123 -4.73 -5.83 9.59
C SER A 123 -5.48 -6.70 10.58
N ASP A 124 -5.14 -6.58 11.83
CA ASP A 124 -5.82 -7.18 12.99
C ASP A 124 -6.00 -6.06 14.00
N ASN A 125 -7.22 -5.60 14.17
CA ASN A 125 -7.59 -4.54 15.10
C ASN A 125 -8.66 -5.06 16.04
N LYS A 126 -8.29 -5.24 17.29
CA LYS A 126 -9.17 -5.72 18.37
C LYS A 126 -9.66 -4.53 19.16
N PHE A 127 -10.95 -4.45 19.31
CA PHE A 127 -11.61 -3.39 20.03
C PHE A 127 -12.29 -3.95 21.29
N TYR A 128 -12.09 -3.26 22.40
CA TYR A 128 -12.63 -3.61 23.70
C TYR A 128 -13.34 -2.40 24.28
N GLU A 129 -14.48 -2.64 24.94
CA GLU A 129 -15.26 -1.62 25.62
C GLU A 129 -15.38 -1.94 27.11
N ALA A 130 -15.40 -0.91 27.92
CA ALA A 130 -15.74 -0.98 29.34
C ALA A 130 -16.78 0.11 29.68
N GLU A 131 -17.63 -0.13 30.67
CA GLU A 131 -18.51 0.88 31.20
C GLU A 131 -17.69 2.07 31.74
N GLY A 132 -18.26 3.30 31.66
CA GLY A 132 -17.60 4.48 32.18
C GLY A 132 -17.22 4.34 33.65
N GLY A 133 -15.93 4.56 33.95
CA GLY A 133 -15.37 4.37 35.29
C GLY A 133 -14.95 2.94 35.66
N SER A 134 -15.14 1.95 34.75
CA SER A 134 -14.66 0.58 34.89
C SER A 134 -13.39 0.34 34.05
N GLU A 135 -12.53 -0.54 34.51
CA GLU A 135 -11.38 -1.09 33.78
C GLU A 135 -11.64 -2.51 33.24
N ASP A 136 -12.87 -3.01 33.38
CA ASP A 136 -13.26 -4.34 32.88
C ASP A 136 -13.57 -4.30 31.39
N TYR A 137 -12.54 -4.30 30.57
CA TYR A 137 -12.62 -4.26 29.13
C TYR A 137 -13.11 -5.57 28.52
N VAL A 138 -14.25 -5.53 27.83
CA VAL A 138 -14.85 -6.66 27.14
C VAL A 138 -14.64 -6.50 25.64
N TYR A 139 -14.18 -7.56 24.99
CA TYR A 139 -13.99 -7.61 23.54
C TYR A 139 -15.30 -7.36 22.80
N THR A 140 -15.26 -6.52 21.77
CA THR A 140 -16.40 -6.13 20.95
C THR A 140 -16.17 -6.50 19.49
N ASP A 141 -16.88 -7.51 19.03
CA ASP A 141 -16.75 -8.08 17.68
C ASP A 141 -17.15 -7.09 16.60
N ASP A 142 -18.27 -6.38 16.80
CA ASP A 142 -18.82 -5.40 15.84
C ASP A 142 -17.89 -4.23 15.53
N ARG A 143 -16.95 -3.93 16.41
CA ARG A 143 -15.97 -2.84 16.26
C ARG A 143 -14.57 -3.35 15.96
N SER A 144 -14.35 -4.63 16.05
CA SER A 144 -13.09 -5.30 15.71
C SER A 144 -13.03 -5.62 14.22
N SER A 145 -11.85 -5.68 13.67
CA SER A 145 -11.67 -6.04 12.26
C SER A 145 -10.37 -6.82 12.05
N GLU A 146 -10.48 -7.95 11.37
CA GLU A 146 -9.33 -8.68 10.86
C GLU A 146 -9.52 -8.96 9.37
N TYR A 147 -8.57 -8.53 8.55
CA TYR A 147 -8.58 -8.86 7.13
C TYR A 147 -7.17 -9.16 6.58
N ARG A 148 -7.15 -9.89 5.48
CA ARG A 148 -5.94 -10.21 4.71
C ARG A 148 -6.19 -9.91 3.24
N HIS A 149 -5.34 -9.09 2.66
CA HIS A 149 -5.34 -8.77 1.24
C HIS A 149 -4.08 -9.33 0.60
N LEU A 150 -4.25 -10.21 -0.38
CA LEU A 150 -3.19 -10.78 -1.19
C LEU A 150 -3.30 -10.24 -2.61
N ASN A 151 -2.18 -9.79 -3.17
CA ASN A 151 -2.12 -9.26 -4.52
C ASN A 151 -0.93 -9.87 -5.25
N HIS A 152 -1.22 -10.55 -6.35
CA HIS A 152 -0.24 -11.16 -7.25
C HIS A 152 -0.25 -10.39 -8.56
N ILE A 153 0.88 -9.78 -8.92
CA ILE A 153 1.02 -9.04 -10.16
C ILE A 153 2.12 -9.70 -10.98
N ILE A 154 1.74 -10.25 -12.12
CA ILE A 154 2.66 -10.88 -13.08
C ILE A 154 2.71 -10.00 -14.31
N SER A 155 3.89 -9.62 -14.75
CA SER A 155 4.07 -8.84 -15.96
C SER A 155 5.19 -9.36 -16.83
N ALA A 156 4.99 -9.29 -18.14
CA ALA A 156 6.01 -9.52 -19.15
C ALA A 156 6.07 -8.30 -20.07
N TYR A 157 7.25 -7.92 -20.47
CA TYR A 157 7.45 -6.72 -21.29
C TYR A 157 8.54 -6.93 -22.33
N ALA A 158 8.40 -6.21 -23.43
CA ALA A 158 9.40 -6.10 -24.46
C ALA A 158 9.51 -4.66 -24.97
N GLY A 159 10.72 -4.27 -25.25
CA GLY A 159 11.06 -2.98 -25.83
C GLY A 159 12.09 -3.14 -26.93
N TYR A 160 12.02 -2.25 -27.90
CA TYR A 160 12.96 -2.17 -29.00
C TYR A 160 13.53 -0.75 -29.06
N THR A 161 14.82 -0.64 -29.27
CA THR A 161 15.47 0.66 -29.45
C THR A 161 16.20 0.70 -30.78
N LEU A 162 15.84 1.70 -31.61
CA LEU A 162 16.55 2.06 -32.82
C LEU A 162 17.34 3.35 -32.57
N LYS A 163 18.65 3.32 -32.88
CA LYS A 163 19.52 4.51 -32.87
C LYS A 163 20.11 4.71 -34.25
N TYR A 164 19.69 5.77 -34.96
CA TYR A 164 20.14 6.04 -36.31
C TYR A 164 20.35 7.54 -36.55
N LYS A 165 21.55 7.99 -36.91
CA LYS A 165 21.89 9.39 -37.26
C LYS A 165 21.30 10.46 -36.33
N GLY A 166 21.40 10.23 -35.01
CA GLY A 166 20.87 11.17 -34.02
C GLY A 166 19.39 10.95 -33.66
N LEU A 167 18.67 10.10 -34.39
CA LEU A 167 17.34 9.63 -34.03
C LEU A 167 17.45 8.47 -33.02
N THR A 168 16.64 8.51 -31.99
CA THR A 168 16.38 7.38 -31.10
C THR A 168 14.87 7.14 -31.09
N PHE A 169 14.45 5.93 -31.45
CA PHE A 169 13.07 5.51 -31.40
C PHE A 169 12.95 4.26 -30.52
N LYS A 170 12.09 4.34 -29.49
CA LYS A 170 11.94 3.28 -28.49
C LYS A 170 10.46 2.98 -28.24
N PRO A 171 9.83 2.08 -29.03
CA PRO A 171 8.56 1.48 -28.72
C PRO A 171 8.73 0.37 -27.68
N GLY A 172 7.70 0.15 -26.89
CA GLY A 172 7.63 -0.92 -25.91
C GLY A 172 6.19 -1.27 -25.57
N PHE A 173 6.00 -2.45 -25.01
CA PHE A 173 4.73 -2.88 -24.45
C PHE A 173 4.96 -3.72 -23.21
N ARG A 174 4.01 -3.70 -22.31
CA ARG A 174 3.94 -4.55 -21.13
C ARG A 174 2.54 -5.16 -21.03
N TYR A 175 2.48 -6.46 -20.87
CA TYR A 175 1.29 -7.15 -20.44
C TYR A 175 1.36 -7.35 -18.92
N GLU A 176 0.27 -7.09 -18.22
CA GLU A 176 0.19 -7.23 -16.79
C GLU A 176 -1.10 -7.95 -16.40
N GLN A 177 -0.95 -9.00 -15.60
CA GLN A 177 -2.01 -9.77 -14.98
C GLN A 177 -1.98 -9.53 -13.49
N THR A 178 -3.09 -9.06 -12.89
CA THR A 178 -3.21 -8.84 -11.46
C THR A 178 -4.33 -9.71 -10.91
N VAL A 179 -4.04 -10.49 -9.87
CA VAL A 179 -5.01 -11.27 -9.12
C VAL A 179 -5.02 -10.77 -7.69
N GLN A 180 -6.16 -10.26 -7.26
CA GLN A 180 -6.39 -9.77 -5.89
C GLN A 180 -7.34 -10.70 -5.15
N ARG A 181 -7.05 -10.95 -3.88
CA ARG A 181 -7.92 -11.69 -2.96
C ARG A 181 -7.96 -10.94 -1.63
N VAL A 182 -9.16 -10.59 -1.20
CA VAL A 182 -9.40 -10.02 0.11
C VAL A 182 -10.24 -11.01 0.89
N LYS A 183 -9.78 -11.31 2.10
CA LYS A 183 -10.50 -12.16 3.05
C LYS A 183 -10.69 -11.39 4.34
N TYR A 184 -11.94 -11.22 4.73
CA TYR A 184 -12.32 -10.74 6.05
C TYR A 184 -12.49 -11.92 7.00
N ILE A 185 -11.92 -11.82 8.19
CA ILE A 185 -11.95 -12.86 9.23
C ILE A 185 -12.85 -12.40 10.36
N VAL A 186 -12.77 -11.09 10.70
CA VAL A 186 -13.61 -10.43 11.69
C VAL A 186 -14.05 -9.08 11.11
N GLY A 187 -15.28 -8.65 11.44
CA GLY A 187 -15.84 -7.36 11.07
C GLY A 187 -16.74 -7.38 9.82
N PRO A 188 -17.33 -6.24 9.45
CA PRO A 188 -18.43 -6.15 8.49
C PRO A 188 -18.00 -6.18 7.00
N GLY A 189 -16.78 -6.53 6.68
CA GLY A 189 -16.30 -6.61 5.29
C GLY A 189 -16.71 -7.89 4.59
N GLU A 190 -16.74 -7.84 3.25
CA GLU A 190 -17.04 -9.00 2.41
C GLU A 190 -15.78 -9.52 1.70
N ASP A 191 -15.66 -10.86 1.65
CA ASP A 191 -14.61 -11.51 0.87
C ASP A 191 -14.79 -11.20 -0.60
N PHE A 192 -13.74 -10.80 -1.29
CA PHE A 192 -13.81 -10.62 -2.73
C PHE A 192 -12.52 -11.07 -3.44
N ASN A 193 -12.70 -11.43 -4.71
CA ASN A 193 -11.62 -11.73 -5.62
C ASN A 193 -11.77 -10.87 -6.87
N ALA A 194 -10.65 -10.33 -7.35
CA ALA A 194 -10.62 -9.55 -8.58
C ALA A 194 -9.45 -9.99 -9.47
N ASN A 195 -9.68 -9.95 -10.76
CA ASN A 195 -8.70 -10.35 -11.75
C ASN A 195 -8.69 -9.33 -12.90
N PHE A 196 -7.52 -8.76 -13.19
CA PHE A 196 -7.35 -7.72 -14.19
C PHE A 196 -6.24 -8.12 -15.16
N SER A 197 -6.46 -7.83 -16.43
CA SER A 197 -5.47 -8.03 -17.50
C SER A 197 -5.34 -6.74 -18.29
N ASP A 198 -4.14 -6.24 -18.42
CA ASP A 198 -3.89 -4.97 -19.07
C ASP A 198 -2.71 -5.05 -20.04
N LEU A 199 -2.85 -4.41 -21.19
CA LEU A 199 -1.76 -4.16 -22.13
C LEU A 199 -1.37 -2.69 -22.07
N VAL A 200 -0.11 -2.44 -21.80
CA VAL A 200 0.43 -1.09 -21.52
C VAL A 200 1.47 -0.72 -22.58
N PRO A 201 1.06 -0.04 -23.66
CA PRO A 201 1.99 0.45 -24.66
C PRO A 201 2.79 1.66 -24.19
N SER A 202 3.97 1.80 -24.74
CA SER A 202 4.82 2.97 -24.56
C SER A 202 5.59 3.28 -25.84
N VAL A 203 5.88 4.55 -26.06
CA VAL A 203 6.77 4.96 -27.15
C VAL A 203 7.57 6.19 -26.72
N SER A 204 8.84 6.21 -27.05
CA SER A 204 9.63 7.42 -26.91
C SER A 204 10.44 7.71 -28.18
N LEU A 205 10.55 8.97 -28.50
CA LEU A 205 11.26 9.52 -29.66
C LEU A 205 12.25 10.56 -29.17
N GLY A 206 13.49 10.48 -29.63
CA GLY A 206 14.52 11.47 -29.35
C GLY A 206 15.25 11.84 -30.65
N ILE A 207 15.46 13.13 -30.89
CA ILE A 207 16.15 13.64 -32.06
C ILE A 207 17.22 14.63 -31.63
N LYS A 208 18.45 14.42 -32.06
CA LYS A 208 19.54 15.42 -31.94
C LYS A 208 19.43 16.42 -33.09
N LEU A 209 19.13 17.68 -32.78
CA LEU A 209 18.99 18.76 -33.75
C LEU A 209 20.32 19.51 -34.03
N GLY A 210 21.38 19.15 -33.31
CA GLY A 210 22.68 19.77 -33.43
C GLY A 210 23.67 19.26 -32.39
N LYS A 211 24.74 20.01 -32.13
CA LYS A 211 25.75 19.65 -31.14
C LYS A 211 25.24 19.79 -29.68
N THR A 212 24.32 20.75 -29.47
CA THR A 212 23.86 21.16 -28.13
C THR A 212 22.35 21.00 -27.91
N GLN A 213 21.56 20.65 -28.94
CA GLN A 213 20.11 20.60 -28.87
C GLN A 213 19.59 19.19 -29.07
N ASN A 214 18.68 18.76 -28.17
CA ASN A 214 17.97 17.48 -28.25
C ASN A 214 16.48 17.75 -28.07
N LEU A 215 15.65 17.19 -28.95
CA LEU A 215 14.20 17.13 -28.80
C LEU A 215 13.80 15.71 -28.34
N ARG A 216 12.93 15.61 -27.34
CA ARG A 216 12.40 14.34 -26.87
C ARG A 216 10.90 14.44 -26.69
N GLY A 217 10.18 13.38 -27.10
CA GLY A 217 8.76 13.21 -26.89
C GLY A 217 8.48 11.76 -26.51
N GLY A 218 7.40 11.52 -25.80
CA GLY A 218 7.03 10.16 -25.42
C GLY A 218 5.58 10.05 -25.00
N TYR A 219 5.06 8.86 -25.15
CA TYR A 219 3.76 8.44 -24.65
C TYR A 219 3.94 7.21 -23.78
N ASN A 220 3.37 7.26 -22.57
CA ASN A 220 3.34 6.15 -21.62
C ASN A 220 1.93 5.98 -21.07
N MET A 221 1.35 4.84 -21.28
CA MET A 221 0.15 4.42 -20.56
C MET A 221 0.55 3.96 -19.15
N ARG A 222 -0.27 4.28 -18.15
CA ARG A 222 -0.09 3.81 -16.77
C ARG A 222 -1.38 3.20 -16.27
N ILE A 223 -1.26 2.10 -15.56
CA ILE A 223 -2.37 1.48 -14.86
C ILE A 223 -2.40 2.06 -13.45
N TRP A 224 -3.55 2.60 -13.08
CA TRP A 224 -3.83 2.97 -11.69
C TRP A 224 -4.93 2.04 -11.17
N ARG A 225 -4.67 1.43 -10.01
CA ARG A 225 -5.65 0.58 -9.34
C ARG A 225 -5.88 1.14 -7.94
N PRO A 226 -7.15 1.27 -7.51
CA PRO A 226 -7.42 1.68 -6.14
C PRO A 226 -6.81 0.67 -5.16
N GLY A 227 -6.19 1.21 -4.10
CA GLY A 227 -5.83 0.42 -2.93
C GLY A 227 -7.08 0.16 -2.07
N ILE A 228 -6.98 -0.78 -1.17
CA ILE A 228 -7.96 -1.03 -0.11
C ILE A 228 -7.50 -0.30 1.12
#